data_56214359e097296b08083ee9b25d4e84
#
_entry.id   56214359e097296b08083ee9b25d4e84
#
_cell.length_a   1.000
_cell.length_b   1.000
_cell.length_c   1.000
_cell.angle_alpha   90.00
_cell.angle_beta   90.00
_cell.angle_gamma   90.00
#
_symmetry.space_group_name_H-M   'P 1'
#
loop_
_entity.id
_entity.type
_entity.pdbx_description
1 polymer ?
#
loop_
_entity_poly.entity_id
_entity_poly.type
_entity_poly.pdbx_seq_one_letter_code
_entity_poly.pdbx_strand_id
1 'polypeptide(L)'
;PASPEYGIIRTYLDWMASLPWHTLTGGEIDVRRARQVLDEDHYDLEKVKDRILEYLAVKKLRQDRLTRGEATGGRIAEVPLPSAQAPTPTDQAAREPILCFVGPPGVGKTSLGQSIARALGRKFIRISLGGIHDEAEIRGHRRTYIGAMPGRIIQGIRRAEAKDPVFMLDEIDKVGADWRGDPSSALLEVLDPAQNFSFMDNYLGVPFDLSQVLFITTA
;
A
#
# COMPACT_ATOMS: atom_id res chain seq x y z
N PRO A 1 -23.46 28.07 12.33
CA PRO A 1 -22.37 28.40 11.43
C PRO A 1 -21.21 29.19 12.09
N ALA A 2 -21.38 29.66 13.33
CA ALA A 2 -20.37 30.47 14.04
C ALA A 2 -19.61 29.70 15.11
N SER A 3 -19.86 28.41 15.31
CA SER A 3 -19.12 27.59 16.28
C SER A 3 -17.81 27.06 15.67
N PRO A 4 -16.66 27.10 16.38
CA PRO A 4 -15.42 26.46 15.96
C PRO A 4 -15.60 24.97 15.67
N GLU A 5 -16.47 24.29 16.37
CA GLU A 5 -16.81 22.87 16.17
C GLU A 5 -17.39 22.61 14.78
N TYR A 6 -18.16 23.54 14.22
CA TYR A 6 -18.72 23.39 12.87
C TYR A 6 -17.61 23.24 11.81
N GLY A 7 -16.55 24.04 11.90
CA GLY A 7 -15.41 23.96 10.99
C GLY A 7 -14.69 22.61 11.08
N ILE A 8 -14.49 22.09 12.28
CA ILE A 8 -13.85 20.80 12.52
C ILE A 8 -14.70 19.65 11.94
N ILE A 9 -16.00 19.65 12.22
CA ILE A 9 -16.93 18.63 11.72
C ILE A 9 -17.00 18.67 10.19
N ARG A 10 -17.12 19.86 9.61
CA ARG A 10 -17.16 20.02 8.14
C ARG A 10 -15.89 19.47 7.48
N THR A 11 -14.71 19.86 7.98
CA THR A 11 -13.43 19.37 7.46
C THR A 11 -13.32 17.84 7.55
N TYR A 12 -13.79 17.26 8.65
CA TYR A 12 -13.83 15.80 8.80
C TYR A 12 -14.75 15.14 7.77
N LEU A 13 -15.96 15.67 7.58
CA LEU A 13 -16.90 15.13 6.60
C LEU A 13 -16.37 15.28 5.16
N ASP A 14 -15.68 16.39 4.85
CA ASP A 14 -15.04 16.60 3.56
C ASP A 14 -13.93 15.55 3.31
N TRP A 15 -13.17 15.18 4.35
CA TRP A 15 -12.22 14.08 4.26
C TRP A 15 -12.90 12.75 4.00
N MET A 16 -13.92 12.40 4.79
CA MET A 16 -14.67 11.14 4.65
C MET A 16 -15.32 11.00 3.28
N ALA A 17 -15.88 12.09 2.74
CA ALA A 17 -16.55 12.10 1.44
C ALA A 17 -15.57 12.04 0.27
N SER A 18 -14.36 12.58 0.44
CA SER A 18 -13.35 12.66 -0.64
C SER A 18 -12.44 11.43 -0.76
N LEU A 19 -12.51 10.48 0.18
CA LEU A 19 -11.73 9.26 0.11
C LEU A 19 -12.33 8.25 -0.88
N PRO A 20 -11.48 7.57 -1.68
CA PRO A 20 -11.93 6.59 -2.66
C PRO A 20 -12.19 5.23 -1.99
N TRP A 21 -13.28 5.10 -1.25
CA TRP A 21 -13.61 3.87 -0.50
C TRP A 21 -13.76 2.64 -1.39
N HIS A 22 -14.23 2.81 -2.63
CA HIS A 22 -14.57 1.72 -3.56
C HIS A 22 -14.00 1.91 -4.97
N THR A 23 -13.34 3.05 -5.24
CA THR A 23 -12.85 3.38 -6.58
C THR A 23 -11.54 2.66 -6.87
N LEU A 24 -11.53 1.78 -7.86
CA LEU A 24 -10.36 1.10 -8.38
C LEU A 24 -10.01 1.67 -9.76
N THR A 25 -8.72 1.82 -10.07
CA THR A 25 -8.23 2.31 -11.37
C THR A 25 -7.49 1.25 -12.16
N GLY A 26 -6.86 0.27 -11.50
CA GLY A 26 -6.12 -0.80 -12.15
C GLY A 26 -7.05 -1.86 -12.74
N GLY A 27 -6.68 -2.30 -13.94
CA GLY A 27 -7.30 -3.45 -14.59
C GLY A 27 -6.58 -4.76 -14.27
N GLU A 28 -6.80 -5.75 -15.14
CA GLU A 28 -6.08 -7.02 -15.10
C GLU A 28 -4.57 -6.79 -15.35
N ILE A 29 -3.72 -7.49 -14.58
CA ILE A 29 -2.26 -7.39 -14.72
C ILE A 29 -1.84 -8.07 -16.03
N ASP A 30 -1.34 -7.28 -16.99
CA ASP A 30 -0.74 -7.78 -18.22
C ASP A 30 0.80 -7.71 -18.15
N VAL A 31 1.43 -8.88 -17.94
CA VAL A 31 2.88 -9.01 -17.81
C VAL A 31 3.61 -8.65 -19.12
N ARG A 32 2.99 -8.88 -20.29
CA ARG A 32 3.59 -8.53 -21.59
C ARG A 32 3.64 -7.01 -21.77
N ARG A 33 2.55 -6.34 -21.46
CA ARG A 33 2.50 -4.88 -21.45
C ARG A 33 3.47 -4.29 -20.44
N ALA A 34 3.59 -4.92 -19.27
CA ALA A 34 4.54 -4.47 -18.24
C ALA A 34 6.00 -4.55 -18.75
N ARG A 35 6.38 -5.62 -19.45
CA ARG A 35 7.71 -5.71 -20.09
C ARG A 35 7.92 -4.61 -21.11
N GLN A 36 6.97 -4.40 -22.00
CA GLN A 36 7.07 -3.35 -23.01
C GLN A 36 7.28 -1.97 -22.39
N VAL A 37 6.48 -1.63 -21.37
CA VAL A 37 6.60 -0.34 -20.66
C VAL A 37 7.97 -0.18 -19.99
N LEU A 38 8.47 -1.25 -19.35
CA LEU A 38 9.78 -1.21 -18.69
C LEU A 38 10.92 -1.07 -19.71
N ASP A 39 10.82 -1.69 -20.88
CA ASP A 39 11.82 -1.59 -21.93
C ASP A 39 11.81 -0.22 -22.62
N GLU A 40 10.63 0.41 -22.77
CA GLU A 40 10.48 1.77 -23.30
C GLU A 40 11.08 2.82 -22.35
N ASP A 41 10.87 2.67 -21.05
CA ASP A 41 11.26 3.69 -20.07
C ASP A 41 12.68 3.55 -19.55
N HIS A 42 13.25 2.34 -19.59
CA HIS A 42 14.54 2.04 -18.96
C HIS A 42 15.46 1.30 -19.93
N TYR A 43 16.59 1.94 -20.25
CA TYR A 43 17.67 1.29 -20.97
C TYR A 43 18.45 0.38 -20.00
N ASP A 44 18.82 -0.85 -20.44
CA ASP A 44 19.50 -1.83 -19.61
C ASP A 44 18.67 -2.26 -18.38
N LEU A 45 19.28 -2.63 -17.28
CA LEU A 45 18.65 -3.10 -16.03
C LEU A 45 17.86 -4.41 -16.17
N GLU A 46 18.26 -5.31 -17.08
CA GLU A 46 17.53 -6.53 -17.40
C GLU A 46 17.19 -7.37 -16.15
N LYS A 47 18.15 -7.54 -15.23
CA LYS A 47 17.93 -8.29 -13.98
C LYS A 47 16.85 -7.67 -13.09
N VAL A 48 16.79 -6.34 -13.06
CA VAL A 48 15.77 -5.61 -12.26
C VAL A 48 14.41 -5.72 -12.92
N LYS A 49 14.35 -5.56 -14.24
CA LYS A 49 13.13 -5.73 -15.04
C LYS A 49 12.56 -7.14 -14.89
N ASP A 50 13.40 -8.16 -15.05
CA ASP A 50 12.99 -9.56 -14.89
C ASP A 50 12.42 -9.82 -13.50
N ARG A 51 13.05 -9.29 -12.44
CA ARG A 51 12.56 -9.43 -11.08
C ARG A 51 11.20 -8.74 -10.86
N ILE A 52 11.00 -7.55 -11.44
CA ILE A 52 9.70 -6.86 -11.42
C ILE A 52 8.64 -7.70 -12.13
N LEU A 53 8.96 -8.24 -13.30
CA LEU A 53 8.03 -9.06 -14.09
C LEU A 53 7.66 -10.36 -13.38
N GLU A 54 8.63 -11.03 -12.75
CA GLU A 54 8.36 -12.19 -11.89
C GLU A 54 7.37 -11.87 -10.76
N TYR A 55 7.62 -10.75 -10.08
CA TYR A 55 6.72 -10.28 -9.01
C TYR A 55 5.30 -10.04 -9.53
N LEU A 56 5.17 -9.31 -10.65
CA LEU A 56 3.87 -9.03 -11.26
C LEU A 56 3.17 -10.30 -11.76
N ALA A 57 3.93 -11.26 -12.31
CA ALA A 57 3.38 -12.55 -12.73
C ALA A 57 2.84 -13.37 -11.55
N VAL A 58 3.56 -13.41 -10.43
CA VAL A 58 3.08 -14.08 -9.20
C VAL A 58 1.83 -13.38 -8.67
N LYS A 59 1.80 -12.05 -8.67
CA LYS A 59 0.63 -11.28 -8.24
C LYS A 59 -0.58 -11.55 -9.12
N LYS A 60 -0.40 -11.60 -10.44
CA LYS A 60 -1.44 -11.99 -11.39
C LYS A 60 -2.00 -13.38 -11.09
N LEU A 61 -1.12 -14.38 -10.97
CA LEU A 61 -1.53 -15.76 -10.68
C LEU A 61 -2.36 -15.89 -9.39
N ARG A 62 -2.02 -15.11 -8.37
CA ARG A 62 -2.81 -15.07 -7.12
C ARG A 62 -4.17 -14.44 -7.33
N GLN A 63 -4.23 -13.32 -8.04
CA GLN A 63 -5.48 -12.64 -8.36
C GLN A 63 -6.40 -13.56 -9.19
N ASP A 64 -5.86 -14.26 -10.19
CA ASP A 64 -6.60 -15.19 -11.01
C ASP A 64 -7.15 -16.39 -10.22
N ARG A 65 -6.40 -16.89 -9.23
CA ARG A 65 -6.86 -17.95 -8.33
C ARG A 65 -8.00 -17.50 -7.43
N LEU A 66 -7.91 -16.31 -6.87
CA LEU A 66 -8.98 -15.74 -6.04
C LEU A 66 -10.26 -15.53 -6.84
N THR A 67 -10.18 -15.07 -8.09
CA THR A 67 -11.34 -14.88 -8.97
C THR A 67 -11.97 -16.19 -9.42
N ARG A 68 -11.18 -17.29 -9.57
CA ARG A 68 -11.67 -18.62 -9.92
C ARG A 68 -12.25 -19.40 -8.75
N GLY A 69 -12.21 -18.86 -7.53
CA GLY A 69 -12.71 -19.57 -6.34
C GLY A 69 -11.88 -20.79 -5.95
N GLU A 70 -10.67 -20.95 -6.52
CA GLU A 70 -9.72 -21.98 -6.15
C GLU A 70 -9.04 -21.58 -4.83
N ALA A 71 -9.74 -21.80 -3.72
CA ALA A 71 -9.11 -21.79 -2.41
C ALA A 71 -7.98 -22.82 -2.42
N THR A 72 -6.74 -22.37 -2.39
CA THR A 72 -5.57 -23.23 -2.52
C THR A 72 -5.36 -24.02 -1.22
N GLY A 73 -6.06 -25.12 -1.09
CA GLY A 73 -5.62 -26.23 -0.27
C GLY A 73 -5.03 -27.27 -1.20
N GLY A 74 -3.72 -27.42 -1.21
CA GLY A 74 -3.09 -28.64 -1.70
C GLY A 74 -3.61 -29.81 -0.85
N ARG A 75 -4.63 -30.49 -1.31
CA ARG A 75 -5.09 -31.73 -0.71
C ARG A 75 -4.08 -32.83 -1.04
N ILE A 76 -3.17 -33.05 -0.11
CA ILE A 76 -2.81 -34.44 0.22
C ILE A 76 -4.00 -34.91 1.07
N ALA A 77 -4.64 -36.00 0.63
CA ALA A 77 -5.76 -36.59 1.33
C ALA A 77 -5.32 -37.02 2.74
N GLU A 78 -5.71 -36.25 3.75
CA GLU A 78 -5.66 -36.68 5.14
C GLU A 78 -7.08 -36.71 5.72
N VAL A 79 -7.36 -37.84 6.38
CA VAL A 79 -8.57 -38.23 7.07
C VAL A 79 -9.05 -37.13 8.04
N PRO A 80 -10.34 -36.81 8.11
CA PRO A 80 -10.84 -35.72 8.95
C PRO A 80 -10.77 -36.08 10.43
N LEU A 81 -9.89 -35.44 11.19
CA LEU A 81 -10.05 -35.32 12.63
C LEU A 81 -10.94 -34.11 12.94
N PRO A 82 -11.95 -34.25 13.82
CA PRO A 82 -12.85 -33.15 14.16
C PRO A 82 -12.16 -32.24 15.20
N SER A 83 -11.58 -31.16 14.77
CA SER A 83 -11.26 -29.92 15.48
C SER A 83 -10.02 -29.21 14.91
N ALA A 84 -10.14 -28.73 13.67
CA ALA A 84 -9.21 -27.71 13.19
C ALA A 84 -10.06 -26.61 12.57
N GLN A 85 -9.98 -25.43 13.15
CA GLN A 85 -10.57 -24.21 12.59
C GLN A 85 -10.07 -24.06 11.16
N ALA A 86 -10.99 -23.85 10.21
CA ALA A 86 -10.65 -23.59 8.82
C ALA A 86 -9.66 -22.40 8.79
N PRO A 87 -8.57 -22.47 7.98
CA PRO A 87 -7.64 -21.38 7.85
C PRO A 87 -8.42 -20.14 7.37
N THR A 88 -8.36 -19.09 8.17
CA THR A 88 -9.00 -17.83 7.82
C THR A 88 -8.33 -17.24 6.57
N PRO A 89 -9.04 -16.51 5.72
CA PRO A 89 -8.48 -15.86 4.51
C PRO A 89 -7.23 -15.03 4.79
N THR A 90 -6.99 -14.65 6.03
CA THR A 90 -5.88 -13.88 6.56
C THR A 90 -4.51 -14.56 6.40
N ASP A 91 -4.43 -15.88 6.50
CA ASP A 91 -3.14 -16.60 6.44
C ASP A 91 -2.50 -16.63 5.04
N GLN A 92 -3.29 -16.44 4.00
CA GLN A 92 -2.79 -16.46 2.61
C GLN A 92 -2.33 -15.07 2.12
N ALA A 93 -2.92 -14.00 2.63
CA ALA A 93 -2.50 -12.63 2.36
C ALA A 93 -1.13 -12.32 3.01
N ALA A 94 -0.83 -12.94 4.14
CA ALA A 94 0.36 -12.70 4.96
C ALA A 94 1.73 -13.01 4.30
N ARG A 95 1.77 -13.41 3.02
CA ARG A 95 3.00 -13.84 2.35
C ARG A 95 3.30 -13.10 1.04
N GLU A 96 2.70 -11.95 0.81
CA GLU A 96 3.04 -11.15 -0.37
C GLU A 96 4.32 -10.35 -0.09
N PRO A 97 5.43 -10.62 -0.82
CA PRO A 97 6.65 -9.83 -0.64
C PRO A 97 6.44 -8.41 -1.15
N ILE A 98 7.07 -7.44 -0.49
CA ILE A 98 7.10 -6.05 -0.92
C ILE A 98 8.35 -5.84 -1.76
N LEU A 99 8.23 -5.12 -2.89
CA LEU A 99 9.38 -4.72 -3.68
C LEU A 99 10.17 -3.64 -2.95
N CYS A 100 11.46 -3.89 -2.72
CA CYS A 100 12.38 -2.91 -2.16
C CYS A 100 13.51 -2.62 -3.15
N PHE A 101 13.63 -1.37 -3.58
CA PHE A 101 14.71 -0.93 -4.46
C PHE A 101 15.85 -0.32 -3.64
N VAL A 102 16.99 -1.00 -3.62
CA VAL A 102 18.19 -0.57 -2.89
C VAL A 102 19.24 -0.10 -3.88
N GLY A 103 19.84 1.06 -3.61
CA GLY A 103 20.91 1.58 -4.46
C GLY A 103 21.19 3.07 -4.25
N PRO A 104 22.25 3.61 -4.87
CA PRO A 104 22.62 5.01 -4.71
C PRO A 104 21.55 5.96 -5.23
N PRO A 105 21.55 7.23 -4.81
CA PRO A 105 20.65 8.23 -5.35
C PRO A 105 20.88 8.45 -6.85
N GLY A 106 19.82 8.79 -7.58
CA GLY A 106 19.91 9.13 -9.01
C GLY A 106 19.90 7.95 -10.00
N VAL A 107 19.85 6.70 -9.54
CA VAL A 107 19.84 5.51 -10.43
C VAL A 107 18.45 5.16 -11.00
N GLY A 108 17.45 5.98 -10.77
CA GLY A 108 16.12 5.76 -11.38
C GLY A 108 15.14 4.93 -10.54
N LYS A 109 15.35 4.75 -9.22
CA LYS A 109 14.42 3.99 -8.36
C LYS A 109 12.98 4.50 -8.47
N THR A 110 12.79 5.81 -8.46
CA THR A 110 11.46 6.44 -8.54
C THR A 110 10.82 6.24 -9.91
N SER A 111 11.60 6.35 -10.99
CA SER A 111 11.09 6.13 -12.35
C SER A 111 10.65 4.68 -12.59
N LEU A 112 11.34 3.69 -11.99
CA LEU A 112 10.90 2.30 -12.01
C LEU A 112 9.51 2.13 -11.38
N GLY A 113 9.26 2.77 -10.23
CA GLY A 113 7.94 2.75 -9.60
C GLY A 113 6.85 3.40 -10.46
N GLN A 114 7.17 4.49 -11.14
CA GLN A 114 6.24 5.14 -12.09
C GLN A 114 5.93 4.24 -13.28
N SER A 115 6.94 3.55 -13.83
CA SER A 115 6.75 2.63 -14.95
C SER A 115 5.90 1.42 -14.56
N ILE A 116 6.07 0.90 -13.35
CA ILE A 116 5.19 -0.15 -12.79
C ILE A 116 3.75 0.35 -12.70
N ALA A 117 3.53 1.55 -12.18
CA ALA A 117 2.18 2.12 -12.10
C ALA A 117 1.56 2.32 -13.49
N ARG A 118 2.34 2.82 -14.46
CA ARG A 118 1.92 2.96 -15.86
C ARG A 118 1.56 1.62 -16.48
N ALA A 119 2.39 0.59 -16.25
CA ALA A 119 2.15 -0.75 -16.76
C ALA A 119 0.86 -1.39 -16.21
N LEU A 120 0.55 -1.11 -14.95
CA LEU A 120 -0.66 -1.59 -14.27
C LEU A 120 -1.90 -0.71 -14.55
N GLY A 121 -1.76 0.45 -15.18
CA GLY A 121 -2.83 1.43 -15.33
C GLY A 121 -3.29 2.05 -14.00
N ARG A 122 -2.42 2.04 -12.97
CA ARG A 122 -2.72 2.56 -11.64
C ARG A 122 -2.14 3.94 -11.40
N LYS A 123 -2.72 4.68 -10.47
CA LYS A 123 -2.15 5.95 -10.02
C LYS A 123 -0.86 5.72 -9.26
N PHE A 124 0.10 6.65 -9.39
CA PHE A 124 1.37 6.62 -8.69
C PHE A 124 1.43 7.68 -7.62
N ILE A 125 1.75 7.29 -6.39
CA ILE A 125 1.96 8.18 -5.26
C ILE A 125 3.36 7.91 -4.69
N ARG A 126 4.09 8.99 -4.40
CA ARG A 126 5.38 8.92 -3.72
C ARG A 126 5.32 9.71 -2.42
N ILE A 127 5.81 9.11 -1.34
CA ILE A 127 6.03 9.76 -0.05
C ILE A 127 7.46 9.49 0.38
N SER A 128 8.21 10.55 0.71
CA SER A 128 9.49 10.42 1.38
C SER A 128 9.24 10.21 2.88
N LEU A 129 9.88 9.17 3.41
CA LEU A 129 9.89 8.85 4.85
C LEU A 129 11.13 9.44 5.54
N GLY A 130 12.11 9.93 4.76
CA GLY A 130 13.30 10.56 5.30
C GLY A 130 12.95 11.76 6.17
N GLY A 131 13.42 11.73 7.43
CA GLY A 131 13.14 12.80 8.40
C GLY A 131 11.79 12.71 9.11
N ILE A 132 11.05 11.62 8.94
CA ILE A 132 9.87 11.33 9.76
C ILE A 132 10.35 10.79 11.10
N HIS A 133 9.93 11.45 12.18
CA HIS A 133 10.25 11.08 13.56
C HIS A 133 8.99 10.87 14.41
N ASP A 134 7.84 11.30 13.95
CA ASP A 134 6.55 11.23 14.64
C ASP A 134 5.63 10.21 13.97
N GLU A 135 5.15 9.23 14.73
CA GLU A 135 4.14 8.26 14.28
C GLU A 135 2.89 8.95 13.74
N ALA A 136 2.53 10.11 14.28
CA ALA A 136 1.37 10.87 13.85
C ALA A 136 1.48 11.39 12.40
N GLU A 137 2.69 11.49 11.82
CA GLU A 137 2.84 11.79 10.40
C GLU A 137 2.33 10.65 9.51
N ILE A 138 2.41 9.40 9.98
CA ILE A 138 1.95 8.21 9.25
C ILE A 138 0.48 7.93 9.53
N ARG A 139 0.11 7.90 10.84
CA ARG A 139 -1.23 7.55 11.33
C ARG A 139 -2.19 8.72 11.52
N GLY A 140 -1.73 9.97 11.33
CA GLY A 140 -2.54 11.15 11.58
C GLY A 140 -2.65 11.54 13.06
N HIS A 141 -3.09 12.75 13.30
CA HIS A 141 -3.34 13.31 14.64
C HIS A 141 -4.80 13.11 15.05
N ARG A 142 -5.04 12.92 16.34
CA ARG A 142 -6.42 12.86 16.85
C ARG A 142 -7.16 14.15 16.54
N ARG A 143 -8.40 14.09 16.10
CA ARG A 143 -9.25 15.23 15.69
C ARG A 143 -9.43 16.30 16.75
N THR A 144 -9.19 15.97 18.02
CA THR A 144 -9.32 16.90 19.14
C THR A 144 -8.22 17.94 19.20
N TYR A 145 -7.13 17.76 18.45
CA TYR A 145 -6.04 18.73 18.40
C TYR A 145 -6.30 19.80 17.36
N ILE A 146 -5.93 21.05 17.67
CA ILE A 146 -6.01 22.16 16.73
C ILE A 146 -5.04 21.90 15.57
N GLY A 147 -5.54 21.99 14.34
CA GLY A 147 -4.74 21.71 13.15
C GLY A 147 -4.53 20.24 12.85
N ALA A 148 -5.25 19.33 13.52
CA ALA A 148 -5.18 17.90 13.24
C ALA A 148 -5.48 17.60 11.77
N MET A 149 -4.69 16.67 11.21
CA MET A 149 -4.81 16.19 9.83
C MET A 149 -4.67 14.67 9.79
N PRO A 150 -5.26 14.01 8.79
CA PRO A 150 -4.97 12.60 8.50
C PRO A 150 -3.48 12.37 8.24
N GLY A 151 -3.02 11.15 8.46
CA GLY A 151 -1.65 10.74 8.16
C GLY A 151 -1.31 10.79 6.66
N ARG A 152 -0.03 10.80 6.35
CA ARG A 152 0.47 10.90 4.97
C ARG A 152 -0.04 9.78 4.06
N ILE A 153 -0.29 8.60 4.62
CA ILE A 153 -0.85 7.46 3.86
C ILE A 153 -2.25 7.81 3.35
N ILE A 154 -3.16 8.22 4.23
CA ILE A 154 -4.52 8.62 3.87
C ILE A 154 -4.54 9.85 2.95
N GLN A 155 -3.67 10.83 3.21
CA GLN A 155 -3.51 11.97 2.30
C GLN A 155 -3.06 11.53 0.89
N GLY A 156 -2.17 10.54 0.80
CA GLY A 156 -1.72 9.94 -0.46
C GLY A 156 -2.87 9.25 -1.19
N ILE A 157 -3.64 8.44 -0.51
CA ILE A 157 -4.83 7.75 -1.07
C ILE A 157 -5.84 8.77 -1.60
N ARG A 158 -6.13 9.83 -0.86
CA ARG A 158 -7.01 10.91 -1.34
C ARG A 158 -6.50 11.55 -2.63
N ARG A 159 -5.19 11.84 -2.72
CA ARG A 159 -4.57 12.41 -3.93
C ARG A 159 -4.58 11.45 -5.11
N ALA A 160 -4.52 10.15 -4.86
CA ALA A 160 -4.64 9.14 -5.90
C ALA A 160 -6.05 9.08 -6.49
N GLU A 161 -7.07 9.49 -5.75
CA GLU A 161 -8.49 9.32 -6.10
C GLU A 161 -8.84 7.85 -6.42
N ALA A 162 -8.04 6.91 -5.93
CA ALA A 162 -8.16 5.48 -6.15
C ALA A 162 -7.71 4.69 -4.92
N LYS A 163 -8.35 3.54 -4.69
CA LYS A 163 -8.05 2.63 -3.58
C LYS A 163 -6.85 1.72 -3.87
N ASP A 164 -6.44 1.59 -5.13
CA ASP A 164 -5.43 0.64 -5.61
C ASP A 164 -4.18 1.31 -6.25
N PRO A 165 -3.67 2.44 -5.73
CA PRO A 165 -2.49 3.06 -6.31
C PRO A 165 -1.24 2.20 -6.13
N VAL A 166 -0.21 2.51 -6.93
CA VAL A 166 1.17 2.14 -6.61
C VAL A 166 1.73 3.20 -5.67
N PHE A 167 2.09 2.79 -4.47
CA PHE A 167 2.48 3.67 -3.39
C PHE A 167 3.96 3.46 -3.05
N MET A 168 4.80 4.42 -3.42
CA MET A 168 6.23 4.36 -3.16
C MET A 168 6.56 5.08 -1.86
N LEU A 169 7.14 4.32 -0.94
CA LEU A 169 7.69 4.80 0.32
C LEU A 169 9.21 4.93 0.16
N ASP A 170 9.66 6.17 -0.01
CA ASP A 170 11.05 6.49 -0.33
C ASP A 170 11.87 6.73 0.94
N GLU A 171 13.14 6.28 0.95
CA GLU A 171 14.07 6.44 2.05
C GLU A 171 13.60 5.79 3.37
N ILE A 172 13.13 4.52 3.29
CA ILE A 172 12.65 3.78 4.48
C ILE A 172 13.78 3.55 5.49
N ASP A 173 15.04 3.52 5.04
CA ASP A 173 16.23 3.39 5.87
C ASP A 173 16.52 4.63 6.73
N LYS A 174 15.91 5.76 6.41
CA LYS A 174 16.07 7.04 7.12
C LYS A 174 14.94 7.34 8.10
N VAL A 175 14.05 6.40 8.33
CA VAL A 175 13.00 6.53 9.36
C VAL A 175 13.68 6.48 10.73
N GLY A 176 13.54 7.56 11.49
CA GLY A 176 14.09 7.66 12.86
C GLY A 176 13.06 7.23 13.90
N ALA A 177 13.53 6.65 15.00
CA ALA A 177 12.75 6.51 16.22
C ALA A 177 13.07 7.66 17.15
N ASP A 178 12.05 8.34 17.69
CA ASP A 178 12.20 9.42 18.67
C ASP A 178 11.27 9.13 19.86
N TRP A 179 11.42 9.89 20.95
CA TRP A 179 10.56 9.81 22.14
C TRP A 179 9.07 10.11 21.85
N ARG A 180 8.73 10.63 20.68
CA ARG A 180 7.37 10.97 20.24
C ARG A 180 6.59 9.81 19.62
N GLY A 181 7.17 8.63 19.53
CA GLY A 181 6.52 7.46 18.96
C GLY A 181 7.48 6.60 18.14
N ASP A 182 6.95 5.51 17.61
CA ASP A 182 7.68 4.59 16.76
C ASP A 182 7.04 4.55 15.36
N PRO A 183 7.53 5.38 14.41
CA PRO A 183 7.06 5.36 13.03
C PRO A 183 7.21 3.98 12.37
N SER A 184 8.18 3.17 12.80
CA SER A 184 8.39 1.82 12.27
C SER A 184 7.23 0.90 12.60
N SER A 185 6.65 1.02 13.80
CA SER A 185 5.45 0.29 14.19
C SER A 185 4.23 0.66 13.33
N ALA A 186 4.06 1.96 13.05
CA ALA A 186 3.01 2.42 12.15
C ALA A 186 3.19 1.89 10.72
N LEU A 187 4.44 1.84 10.24
CA LEU A 187 4.76 1.28 8.91
C LEU A 187 4.52 -0.22 8.84
N LEU A 188 4.74 -0.98 9.92
CA LEU A 188 4.40 -2.40 9.96
C LEU A 188 2.91 -2.62 9.71
N GLU A 189 2.02 -1.85 10.35
CA GLU A 189 0.58 -1.95 10.11
C GLU A 189 0.20 -1.62 8.66
N VAL A 190 0.89 -0.66 8.04
CA VAL A 190 0.65 -0.27 6.64
C VAL A 190 1.13 -1.34 5.67
N LEU A 191 2.29 -1.93 5.93
CA LEU A 191 2.99 -2.81 5.00
C LEU A 191 2.65 -4.28 5.19
N ASP A 192 2.22 -4.70 6.39
CA ASP A 192 1.86 -6.09 6.67
C ASP A 192 0.49 -6.43 6.06
N PRO A 193 0.42 -7.33 5.06
CA PRO A 193 -0.85 -7.76 4.47
C PRO A 193 -1.83 -8.39 5.46
N ALA A 194 -1.34 -8.88 6.60
CA ALA A 194 -2.20 -9.44 7.65
C ALA A 194 -2.93 -8.36 8.46
N GLN A 195 -2.51 -7.11 8.38
CA GLN A 195 -3.04 -6.00 9.18
C GLN A 195 -3.56 -4.85 8.33
N ASN A 196 -3.02 -4.62 7.13
CA ASN A 196 -3.28 -3.44 6.32
C ASN A 196 -4.72 -3.32 5.79
N PHE A 197 -5.50 -4.42 5.79
CA PHE A 197 -6.92 -4.38 5.44
C PHE A 197 -7.78 -3.58 6.43
N SER A 198 -7.27 -3.34 7.63
CA SER A 198 -7.94 -2.60 8.71
C SER A 198 -7.09 -1.45 9.27
N PHE A 199 -6.30 -0.81 8.40
CA PHE A 199 -5.44 0.31 8.82
C PHE A 199 -6.24 1.42 9.48
N MET A 200 -5.81 1.83 10.69
CA MET A 200 -6.49 2.81 11.50
C MET A 200 -5.75 4.15 11.51
N ASP A 201 -6.30 5.13 10.79
CA ASP A 201 -5.83 6.52 10.91
C ASP A 201 -6.51 7.20 12.10
N ASN A 202 -5.72 7.87 12.95
CA ASN A 202 -6.20 8.51 14.17
C ASN A 202 -7.16 9.69 13.93
N TYR A 203 -7.02 10.36 12.76
CA TYR A 203 -7.91 11.44 12.38
C TYR A 203 -9.25 10.90 11.88
N LEU A 204 -9.22 9.88 11.04
CA LEU A 204 -10.43 9.27 10.50
C LEU A 204 -11.22 8.54 11.61
N GLY A 205 -10.53 7.77 12.45
CA GLY A 205 -11.13 6.97 13.51
C GLY A 205 -12.01 5.83 12.99
N VAL A 206 -11.86 5.48 11.72
CA VAL A 206 -12.49 4.33 11.06
C VAL A 206 -11.44 3.58 10.26
N PRO A 207 -11.56 2.24 10.13
CA PRO A 207 -10.60 1.46 9.37
C PRO A 207 -10.67 1.79 7.88
N PHE A 208 -9.50 1.87 7.24
CA PHE A 208 -9.37 1.97 5.79
C PHE A 208 -8.62 0.76 5.26
N ASP A 209 -9.15 0.11 4.24
CA ASP A 209 -8.57 -1.08 3.65
C ASP A 209 -7.49 -0.72 2.62
N LEU A 210 -6.22 -0.98 2.97
CA LEU A 210 -5.04 -0.78 2.12
C LEU A 210 -4.61 -2.04 1.35
N SER A 211 -5.34 -3.15 1.43
CA SER A 211 -4.96 -4.43 0.82
C SER A 211 -4.80 -4.39 -0.70
N GLN A 212 -5.46 -3.44 -1.36
CA GLN A 212 -5.37 -3.26 -2.80
C GLN A 212 -4.21 -2.36 -3.25
N VAL A 213 -3.57 -1.67 -2.30
CA VAL A 213 -2.42 -0.81 -2.58
C VAL A 213 -1.20 -1.66 -2.91
N LEU A 214 -0.48 -1.30 -3.96
CA LEU A 214 0.83 -1.90 -4.25
C LEU A 214 1.92 -1.05 -3.61
N PHE A 215 2.45 -1.49 -2.48
CA PHE A 215 3.56 -0.82 -1.83
C PHE A 215 4.90 -1.19 -2.46
N ILE A 216 5.72 -0.17 -2.70
CA ILE A 216 7.13 -0.28 -3.13
C ILE A 216 7.94 0.57 -2.16
N THR A 217 9.06 0.06 -1.69
CA THR A 217 9.96 0.79 -0.79
C THR A 217 11.29 1.08 -1.47
N THR A 218 11.99 2.13 -1.02
CA THR A 218 13.37 2.41 -1.45
C THR A 218 14.28 2.61 -0.24
N ALA A 219 15.54 2.26 -0.39
CA ALA A 219 16.61 2.48 0.57
C ALA A 219 17.91 2.90 -0.15
#